data_98cfd3601174896810c54e7c42d8b407
#
_entry.id   98cfd3601174896810c54e7c42d8b407
#
_cell.length_a   1.000
_cell.length_b   1.000
_cell.length_c   1.000
_cell.angle_alpha   90.00
_cell.angle_beta   90.00
_cell.angle_gamma   90.00
#
_symmetry.space_group_name_H-M   'P 1'
#
loop_
_entity.id
_entity.type
_entity.pdbx_description
1 polymer ?
#
loop_
_entity_poly.entity_id
_entity_poly.type
_entity_poly.pdbx_seq_one_letter_code
_entity_poly.pdbx_strand_id
1 'polypeptide(L)'
;RFLNPKNVVVIGGGVWGKSIVFQLKKINFSGQIFAVHPSEVEFCGCETYRNVSDLPSSIDAAFVGVNRIATVDIISQLSKLECGGAVCFASGYSEAVTELKDGHDLQEALIDAAGRMPILGPNCYGLINYFDNFCLWPDQHGGQNVDSGVAIITQSSNIMINLTMQKRGLPIGFAVTAGNQAQLGLAELAMNIVEDTRVTALGLYIEGLGSIRNFEKLVNLC
;
A
#
# COMPACT_ATOMS: atom_id res chain seq x y z
N ARG A 1 0.18 9.15 -8.97
CA ARG A 1 1.46 9.14 -8.21
C ARG A 1 1.56 7.85 -7.38
N PHE A 2 0.61 7.55 -6.50
CA PHE A 2 0.68 6.43 -5.56
C PHE A 2 0.82 5.04 -6.23
N LEU A 3 0.12 4.77 -7.33
CA LEU A 3 0.15 3.48 -8.03
C LEU A 3 1.33 3.31 -8.99
N ASN A 4 1.96 4.41 -9.41
CA ASN A 4 3.14 4.42 -10.28
C ASN A 4 4.08 5.55 -9.82
N PRO A 5 4.82 5.36 -8.70
CA PRO A 5 5.69 6.35 -8.11
C PRO A 5 7.05 6.42 -8.81
N LYS A 6 7.70 7.57 -8.69
CA LYS A 6 9.13 7.76 -8.98
C LYS A 6 9.96 7.78 -7.70
N ASN A 7 9.39 8.28 -6.63
CA ASN A 7 10.06 8.43 -5.33
C ASN A 7 9.25 7.71 -4.25
N VAL A 8 9.90 6.76 -3.59
CA VAL A 8 9.28 5.92 -2.56
C VAL A 8 10.03 6.11 -1.24
N VAL A 9 9.30 6.15 -0.13
CA VAL A 9 9.90 6.13 1.20
C VAL A 9 9.44 4.91 2.01
N VAL A 10 10.39 4.27 2.67
CA VAL A 10 10.14 3.19 3.63
C VAL A 10 10.37 3.74 5.03
N ILE A 11 9.32 3.76 5.84
CA ILE A 11 9.35 4.30 7.20
C ILE A 11 9.19 3.19 8.22
N GLY A 12 10.16 3.11 9.12
CA GLY A 12 10.26 2.05 10.09
C GLY A 12 11.22 0.97 9.66
N GLY A 13 11.78 0.35 10.69
CA GLY A 13 12.83 -0.63 10.55
C GLY A 13 12.35 -2.07 10.64
N GLY A 14 13.22 -2.90 11.17
CA GLY A 14 12.97 -4.30 11.37
C GLY A 14 12.88 -5.09 10.07
N VAL A 15 12.34 -6.29 10.19
CA VAL A 15 12.30 -7.25 9.08
C VAL A 15 11.45 -6.76 7.91
N TRP A 16 10.30 -6.14 8.20
CA TRP A 16 9.34 -5.73 7.18
C TRP A 16 9.84 -4.57 6.32
N GLY A 17 10.42 -3.53 6.92
CA GLY A 17 11.00 -2.43 6.14
C GLY A 17 12.16 -2.89 5.25
N LYS A 18 13.04 -3.76 5.78
CA LYS A 18 14.14 -4.37 4.99
C LYS A 18 13.59 -5.20 3.83
N SER A 19 12.52 -5.95 4.06
CA SER A 19 11.86 -6.74 3.03
C SER A 19 11.27 -5.87 1.93
N ILE A 20 10.62 -4.75 2.24
CA ILE A 20 10.12 -3.79 1.22
C ILE A 20 11.26 -3.33 0.30
N VAL A 21 12.39 -2.89 0.88
CA VAL A 21 13.54 -2.45 0.07
C VAL A 21 14.07 -3.60 -0.79
N PHE A 22 14.14 -4.81 -0.23
CA PHE A 22 14.56 -5.99 -0.98
C PHE A 22 13.62 -6.29 -2.16
N GLN A 23 12.30 -6.26 -1.94
CA GLN A 23 11.32 -6.54 -3.01
C GLN A 23 11.32 -5.44 -4.09
N LEU A 24 11.47 -4.17 -3.72
CA LEU A 24 11.65 -3.07 -4.68
C LEU A 24 12.87 -3.29 -5.58
N LYS A 25 14.00 -3.69 -5.01
CA LYS A 25 15.20 -4.01 -5.77
C LYS A 25 15.02 -5.25 -6.65
N LYS A 26 14.37 -6.30 -6.12
CA LYS A 26 14.10 -7.56 -6.82
C LYS A 26 13.19 -7.36 -8.04
N ILE A 27 12.17 -6.49 -7.95
CA ILE A 27 11.26 -6.18 -9.06
C ILE A 27 11.88 -5.21 -10.08
N ASN A 28 13.13 -4.78 -9.87
CA ASN A 28 13.84 -3.79 -10.69
C ASN A 28 13.14 -2.42 -10.70
N PHE A 29 12.66 -1.96 -9.56
CA PHE A 29 12.11 -0.61 -9.44
C PHE A 29 13.17 0.42 -9.85
N SER A 30 12.82 1.28 -10.82
CA SER A 30 13.75 2.25 -11.42
C SER A 30 13.78 3.60 -10.72
N GLY A 31 12.85 3.85 -9.78
CA GLY A 31 12.76 5.09 -9.03
C GLY A 31 13.73 5.17 -7.85
N GLN A 32 13.67 6.27 -7.11
CA GLN A 32 14.45 6.47 -5.89
C GLN A 32 13.75 5.83 -4.69
N ILE A 33 14.55 5.20 -3.82
CA ILE A 33 14.09 4.61 -2.56
C ILE A 33 14.76 5.36 -1.43
N PHE A 34 13.95 6.04 -0.63
CA PHE A 34 14.36 6.69 0.61
C PHE A 34 13.96 5.85 1.81
N ALA A 35 14.65 6.03 2.92
CA ALA A 35 14.29 5.42 4.20
C ALA A 35 14.17 6.48 5.30
N VAL A 36 13.29 6.24 6.26
CA VAL A 36 13.28 7.00 7.53
C VAL A 36 13.49 6.03 8.67
N HIS A 37 14.60 6.23 9.38
CA HIS A 37 14.95 5.41 10.54
C HIS A 37 15.63 6.26 11.63
N PRO A 38 15.19 6.18 12.90
CA PRO A 38 15.65 7.10 13.95
C PRO A 38 17.13 6.92 14.33
N SER A 39 17.70 5.75 14.11
CA SER A 39 19.06 5.41 14.55
C SER A 39 19.99 4.91 13.45
N GLU A 40 19.49 4.32 12.35
CA GLU A 40 20.35 3.85 11.25
C GLU A 40 20.76 5.03 10.37
N VAL A 41 22.03 5.08 10.02
CA VAL A 41 22.61 6.09 9.10
C VAL A 41 22.42 5.64 7.64
N GLU A 42 22.40 4.33 7.43
CA GLU A 42 22.19 3.70 6.13
C GLU A 42 21.24 2.51 6.28
N PHE A 43 20.08 2.57 5.65
CA PHE A 43 19.10 1.51 5.67
C PHE A 43 19.06 0.77 4.33
N CYS A 44 19.64 -0.42 4.28
CA CYS A 44 19.67 -1.28 3.09
C CYS A 44 20.26 -0.62 1.83
N GLY A 45 21.20 0.29 1.98
CA GLY A 45 21.80 1.05 0.87
C GLY A 45 20.89 2.14 0.30
N CYS A 46 19.89 2.58 1.06
CA CYS A 46 19.01 3.69 0.70
C CYS A 46 19.50 4.98 1.37
N GLU A 47 19.25 6.11 0.72
CA GLU A 47 19.40 7.41 1.35
C GLU A 47 18.44 7.49 2.54
N THR A 48 18.99 7.69 3.74
CA THR A 48 18.29 7.51 4.99
C THR A 48 18.22 8.81 5.79
N TYR A 49 17.02 9.15 6.21
CA TYR A 49 16.70 10.34 6.99
C TYR A 49 16.31 9.95 8.42
N ARG A 50 16.48 10.87 9.36
CA ARG A 50 16.08 10.63 10.76
C ARG A 50 14.61 10.90 10.99
N ASN A 51 14.06 11.90 10.31
CA ASN A 51 12.68 12.34 10.47
C ASN A 51 11.99 12.45 9.11
N VAL A 52 10.68 12.31 9.10
CA VAL A 52 9.84 12.50 7.91
C VAL A 52 9.97 13.92 7.36
N SER A 53 10.13 14.93 8.26
CA SER A 53 10.29 16.33 7.88
C SER A 53 11.56 16.63 7.06
N ASP A 54 12.54 15.75 7.12
CA ASP A 54 13.83 15.92 6.44
C ASP A 54 13.80 15.35 5.00
N LEU A 55 12.72 14.65 4.65
CA LEU A 55 12.52 14.06 3.31
C LEU A 55 12.36 15.14 2.24
N PRO A 56 12.76 14.84 0.98
CA PRO A 56 12.46 15.72 -0.14
C PRO A 56 10.95 15.83 -0.36
N SER A 57 10.48 16.99 -0.83
CA SER A 57 9.06 17.31 -1.02
C SER A 57 8.33 16.52 -2.12
N SER A 58 8.99 15.58 -2.77
CA SER A 58 8.48 14.88 -3.96
C SER A 58 8.23 13.38 -3.72
N ILE A 59 7.81 12.98 -2.53
CA ILE A 59 7.48 11.57 -2.23
C ILE A 59 6.14 11.20 -2.88
N ASP A 60 6.16 10.16 -3.69
CA ASP A 60 4.96 9.67 -4.39
C ASP A 60 4.24 8.55 -3.65
N ALA A 61 4.99 7.68 -2.97
CA ALA A 61 4.43 6.58 -2.20
C ALA A 61 5.24 6.29 -0.95
N ALA A 62 4.57 5.96 0.14
CA ALA A 62 5.18 5.62 1.42
C ALA A 62 4.72 4.25 1.91
N PHE A 63 5.66 3.46 2.45
CA PHE A 63 5.35 2.31 3.30
C PHE A 63 5.57 2.67 4.76
N VAL A 64 4.52 2.55 5.58
CA VAL A 64 4.56 2.90 7.00
C VAL A 64 4.52 1.62 7.83
N GLY A 65 5.71 1.14 8.22
CA GLY A 65 5.94 -0.10 8.96
C GLY A 65 6.30 0.11 10.43
N VAL A 66 5.67 1.07 11.08
CA VAL A 66 5.79 1.35 12.51
C VAL A 66 4.56 0.86 13.28
N ASN A 67 4.57 0.95 14.62
CA ASN A 67 3.40 0.56 15.42
C ASN A 67 2.19 1.46 15.14
N ARG A 68 0.98 0.99 15.48
CA ARG A 68 -0.30 1.63 15.15
C ARG A 68 -0.44 3.08 15.65
N ILE A 69 0.13 3.40 16.82
CA ILE A 69 0.08 4.76 17.39
C ILE A 69 1.01 5.69 16.62
N ALA A 70 2.25 5.29 16.40
CA ALA A 70 3.21 6.06 15.63
C ALA A 70 2.79 6.23 14.16
N THR A 71 2.01 5.29 13.61
CA THR A 71 1.48 5.39 12.25
C THR A 71 0.64 6.64 12.05
N VAL A 72 -0.22 7.02 13.01
CA VAL A 72 -1.06 8.22 12.92
C VAL A 72 -0.20 9.50 12.80
N ASP A 73 0.84 9.62 13.62
CA ASP A 73 1.74 10.78 13.59
C ASP A 73 2.53 10.84 12.26
N ILE A 74 3.07 9.71 11.81
CA ILE A 74 3.78 9.61 10.53
C ILE A 74 2.87 9.98 9.35
N ILE A 75 1.63 9.50 9.34
CA ILE A 75 0.66 9.83 8.27
C ILE A 75 0.34 11.32 8.28
N SER A 76 0.20 11.96 9.45
CA SER A 76 0.03 13.41 9.54
C SER A 76 1.21 14.17 8.94
N GLN A 77 2.44 13.72 9.19
CA GLN A 77 3.64 14.34 8.62
C GLN A 77 3.72 14.14 7.10
N LEU A 78 3.44 12.94 6.59
CA LEU A 78 3.42 12.65 5.15
C LEU A 78 2.33 13.44 4.42
N SER A 79 1.17 13.61 5.03
CA SER A 79 0.07 14.42 4.49
C SER A 79 0.48 15.88 4.33
N LYS A 80 1.18 16.45 5.32
CA LYS A 80 1.73 17.82 5.26
C LYS A 80 2.81 17.99 4.19
N LEU A 81 3.56 16.93 3.86
CA LEU A 81 4.54 16.91 2.77
C LEU A 81 3.90 16.67 1.40
N GLU A 82 2.57 16.59 1.32
CA GLU A 82 1.83 16.30 0.08
C GLU A 82 2.28 14.98 -0.59
N CYS A 83 2.62 13.97 0.21
CA CYS A 83 2.92 12.63 -0.29
C CYS A 83 1.78 12.12 -1.18
N GLY A 84 2.10 11.38 -2.23
CA GLY A 84 1.11 10.86 -3.18
C GLY A 84 0.19 9.79 -2.62
N GLY A 85 0.60 9.09 -1.55
CA GLY A 85 -0.18 8.10 -0.82
C GLY A 85 0.67 7.20 0.06
N ALA A 86 0.02 6.45 0.96
CA ALA A 86 0.74 5.58 1.89
C ALA A 86 0.07 4.21 2.08
N VAL A 87 0.89 3.19 2.29
CA VAL A 87 0.48 1.87 2.79
C VAL A 87 0.67 1.87 4.30
N CYS A 88 -0.42 1.64 5.06
CA CYS A 88 -0.41 1.50 6.50
C CYS A 88 -0.40 0.01 6.89
N PHE A 89 0.76 -0.48 7.28
CA PHE A 89 0.97 -1.91 7.52
C PHE A 89 0.44 -2.40 8.88
N ALA A 90 0.50 -1.54 9.90
CA ALA A 90 0.13 -1.92 11.27
C ALA A 90 -1.33 -2.37 11.39
N SER A 91 -1.57 -3.38 12.22
CA SER A 91 -2.88 -3.83 12.70
C SER A 91 -3.22 -3.22 14.07
N GLY A 92 -4.42 -3.52 14.57
CA GLY A 92 -4.88 -3.07 15.89
C GLY A 92 -5.76 -1.82 15.83
N TYR A 93 -6.52 -1.66 14.77
CA TYR A 93 -7.53 -0.62 14.55
C TYR A 93 -8.94 -1.20 14.70
N SER A 94 -9.88 -0.82 13.85
CA SER A 94 -11.28 -1.25 13.96
C SER A 94 -11.50 -2.76 13.89
N GLU A 95 -10.60 -3.51 13.27
CA GLU A 95 -10.65 -4.98 13.22
C GLU A 95 -10.37 -5.63 14.57
N ALA A 96 -9.69 -4.94 15.47
CA ALA A 96 -9.26 -5.46 16.75
C ALA A 96 -10.09 -4.92 17.95
N VAL A 97 -11.27 -4.36 17.73
CA VAL A 97 -12.08 -3.68 18.79
C VAL A 97 -12.51 -4.62 19.93
N THR A 98 -12.58 -5.91 19.69
CA THR A 98 -12.84 -6.90 20.75
C THR A 98 -11.68 -7.05 21.72
N GLU A 99 -10.45 -6.78 21.27
CA GLU A 99 -9.21 -6.93 22.03
C GLU A 99 -8.66 -5.57 22.49
N LEU A 100 -8.83 -4.55 21.65
CA LEU A 100 -8.29 -3.20 21.83
C LEU A 100 -9.42 -2.18 21.77
N LYS A 101 -9.81 -1.66 22.93
CA LYS A 101 -10.97 -0.75 23.07
C LYS A 101 -10.82 0.57 22.31
N ASP A 102 -9.60 1.00 22.02
CA ASP A 102 -9.26 2.24 21.32
C ASP A 102 -9.15 2.08 19.79
N GLY A 103 -9.44 0.88 19.25
CA GLY A 103 -9.25 0.58 17.83
C GLY A 103 -10.07 1.47 16.89
N HIS A 104 -11.31 1.81 17.23
CA HIS A 104 -12.13 2.73 16.44
C HIS A 104 -11.60 4.16 16.49
N ASP A 105 -11.33 4.69 17.68
CA ASP A 105 -10.84 6.06 17.86
C ASP A 105 -9.51 6.26 17.14
N LEU A 106 -8.65 5.25 17.17
CA LEU A 106 -7.36 5.29 16.50
C LEU A 106 -7.51 5.24 14.96
N GLN A 107 -8.50 4.51 14.44
CA GLN A 107 -8.77 4.50 13.00
C GLN A 107 -9.34 5.85 12.53
N GLU A 108 -10.22 6.47 13.28
CA GLU A 108 -10.71 7.83 13.00
C GLU A 108 -9.55 8.84 13.02
N ALA A 109 -8.69 8.79 14.03
CA ALA A 109 -7.49 9.62 14.11
C ALA A 109 -6.55 9.41 12.91
N LEU A 110 -6.42 8.17 12.40
CA LEU A 110 -5.64 7.86 11.21
C LEU A 110 -6.23 8.50 9.95
N ILE A 111 -7.56 8.44 9.78
CA ILE A 111 -8.28 9.06 8.65
C ILE A 111 -8.12 10.57 8.69
N ASP A 112 -8.29 11.19 9.85
CA ASP A 112 -8.13 12.63 10.05
C ASP A 112 -6.70 13.07 9.75
N ALA A 113 -5.70 12.30 10.21
CA ALA A 113 -4.28 12.56 9.95
C ALA A 113 -3.94 12.49 8.46
N ALA A 114 -4.55 11.56 7.72
CA ALA A 114 -4.36 11.41 6.28
C ALA A 114 -4.99 12.57 5.49
N GLY A 115 -6.13 13.08 5.93
CA GLY A 115 -6.85 14.14 5.25
C GLY A 115 -7.16 13.76 3.80
N ARG A 116 -6.56 14.49 2.85
CA ARG A 116 -6.75 14.23 1.40
C ARG A 116 -5.73 13.24 0.82
N MET A 117 -4.68 12.92 1.53
CA MET A 117 -3.68 11.94 1.09
C MET A 117 -4.29 10.54 1.13
N PRO A 118 -4.30 9.77 0.02
CA PRO A 118 -4.85 8.43 0.03
C PRO A 118 -4.01 7.47 0.89
N ILE A 119 -4.67 6.70 1.73
CA ILE A 119 -4.06 5.63 2.52
C ILE A 119 -4.69 4.28 2.19
N LEU A 120 -3.85 3.27 1.99
CA LEU A 120 -4.24 1.88 1.80
C LEU A 120 -4.10 1.14 3.13
N GLY A 121 -5.12 0.40 3.52
CA GLY A 121 -5.20 -0.29 4.79
C GLY A 121 -6.03 0.48 5.85
N PRO A 122 -5.63 0.49 7.13
CA PRO A 122 -4.51 -0.25 7.74
C PRO A 122 -4.66 -1.76 7.70
N ASN A 123 -3.74 -2.47 8.37
CA ASN A 123 -3.76 -3.94 8.42
C ASN A 123 -3.73 -4.58 7.02
N CYS A 124 -2.82 -4.13 6.15
CA CYS A 124 -2.66 -4.67 4.81
C CYS A 124 -1.19 -4.81 4.43
N TYR A 125 -0.90 -5.71 3.49
CA TYR A 125 0.45 -5.87 2.94
C TYR A 125 0.80 -4.77 1.93
N GLY A 126 -0.20 -4.22 1.24
CA GLY A 126 -0.02 -3.14 0.28
C GLY A 126 -0.30 -3.54 -1.15
N LEU A 127 0.58 -3.15 -2.06
CA LEU A 127 0.33 -3.31 -3.49
C LEU A 127 1.59 -3.71 -4.28
N ILE A 128 1.34 -4.37 -5.43
CA ILE A 128 2.32 -4.65 -6.46
C ILE A 128 1.74 -4.18 -7.80
N ASN A 129 2.49 -3.41 -8.54
CA ASN A 129 2.24 -3.03 -9.92
C ASN A 129 3.31 -3.68 -10.80
N TYR A 130 2.96 -4.80 -11.43
CA TYR A 130 3.86 -5.53 -12.31
C TYR A 130 4.03 -4.85 -13.68
N PHE A 131 3.11 -3.98 -14.09
CA PHE A 131 3.26 -3.20 -15.32
C PHE A 131 4.45 -2.23 -15.27
N ASP A 132 4.68 -1.63 -14.09
CA ASP A 132 5.68 -0.59 -13.92
C ASP A 132 6.80 -1.00 -12.95
N ASN A 133 6.92 -2.30 -12.63
CA ASN A 133 7.95 -2.85 -11.75
C ASN A 133 8.01 -2.14 -10.39
N PHE A 134 6.86 -1.93 -9.77
CA PHE A 134 6.75 -1.26 -8.47
C PHE A 134 6.04 -2.14 -7.45
N CYS A 135 6.52 -2.13 -6.21
CA CYS A 135 5.80 -2.75 -5.11
C CYS A 135 6.06 -2.04 -3.78
N LEU A 136 5.01 -1.91 -2.97
CA LEU A 136 5.10 -1.77 -1.52
C LEU A 136 4.52 -3.05 -0.91
N TRP A 137 5.34 -4.08 -0.87
CA TRP A 137 4.93 -5.44 -0.52
C TRP A 137 6.01 -6.11 0.33
N PRO A 138 5.72 -6.49 1.59
CA PRO A 138 6.72 -6.95 2.54
C PRO A 138 7.09 -8.44 2.43
N ASP A 139 6.39 -9.21 1.61
CA ASP A 139 6.57 -10.67 1.51
C ASP A 139 7.01 -11.08 0.10
N GLN A 140 7.22 -12.38 -0.09
CA GLN A 140 7.54 -12.93 -1.38
C GLN A 140 6.37 -12.77 -2.36
N HIS A 141 6.69 -12.60 -3.62
CA HIS A 141 5.75 -12.67 -4.73
C HIS A 141 6.40 -13.36 -5.92
N GLY A 142 5.61 -14.08 -6.70
CA GLY A 142 6.07 -14.85 -7.86
C GLY A 142 5.75 -14.21 -9.21
N GLY A 143 5.12 -13.03 -9.22
CA GLY A 143 4.76 -12.36 -10.47
C GLY A 143 5.96 -11.72 -11.17
N GLN A 144 5.78 -11.44 -12.44
CA GLN A 144 6.77 -10.84 -13.33
C GLN A 144 6.11 -9.66 -14.08
N ASN A 145 6.94 -8.80 -14.67
CA ASN A 145 6.46 -7.73 -15.54
C ASN A 145 5.62 -8.31 -16.68
N VAL A 146 4.50 -7.66 -17.00
CA VAL A 146 3.58 -8.01 -18.08
C VAL A 146 3.13 -6.74 -18.81
N ASP A 147 2.88 -6.84 -20.11
CA ASP A 147 2.42 -5.70 -20.92
C ASP A 147 0.93 -5.40 -20.72
N SER A 148 0.15 -6.45 -20.46
CA SER A 148 -1.28 -6.36 -20.13
C SER A 148 -1.68 -7.54 -19.24
N GLY A 149 -2.74 -7.39 -18.47
CA GLY A 149 -3.14 -8.46 -17.56
C GLY A 149 -4.29 -8.09 -16.62
N VAL A 150 -4.51 -8.93 -15.64
CA VAL A 150 -5.60 -8.77 -14.69
C VAL A 150 -5.17 -7.92 -13.50
N ALA A 151 -6.08 -7.10 -12.98
CA ALA A 151 -5.96 -6.50 -11.66
C ALA A 151 -6.68 -7.37 -10.63
N ILE A 152 -6.01 -7.69 -9.53
CA ILE A 152 -6.62 -8.45 -8.44
C ILE A 152 -6.56 -7.61 -7.17
N ILE A 153 -7.71 -7.40 -6.54
CA ILE A 153 -7.82 -6.68 -5.27
C ILE A 153 -8.48 -7.60 -4.25
N THR A 154 -7.82 -7.78 -3.11
CA THR A 154 -8.34 -8.61 -2.01
C THR A 154 -8.40 -7.80 -0.72
N GLN A 155 -9.28 -8.17 0.20
CA GLN A 155 -9.20 -7.69 1.57
C GLN A 155 -8.16 -8.48 2.37
N SER A 156 -8.03 -9.78 2.09
CA SER A 156 -7.08 -10.67 2.74
C SER A 156 -5.70 -10.65 2.07
N SER A 157 -4.67 -10.33 2.84
CA SER A 157 -3.26 -10.40 2.39
C SER A 157 -2.82 -11.84 2.12
N ASN A 158 -3.27 -12.81 2.92
CA ASN A 158 -2.92 -14.23 2.77
C ASN A 158 -3.41 -14.80 1.43
N ILE A 159 -4.62 -14.41 1.00
CA ILE A 159 -5.15 -14.84 -0.29
C ILE A 159 -4.29 -14.25 -1.43
N MET A 160 -3.93 -12.98 -1.34
CA MET A 160 -3.11 -12.34 -2.35
C MET A 160 -1.71 -12.96 -2.47
N ILE A 161 -1.05 -13.29 -1.34
CA ILE A 161 0.24 -13.99 -1.36
C ILE A 161 0.13 -15.27 -2.21
N ASN A 162 -0.88 -16.11 -1.91
CA ASN A 162 -1.09 -17.37 -2.65
C ASN A 162 -1.37 -17.14 -4.14
N LEU A 163 -2.14 -16.10 -4.48
CA LEU A 163 -2.43 -15.77 -5.88
C LEU A 163 -1.18 -15.32 -6.64
N THR A 164 -0.32 -14.53 -6.02
CA THR A 164 0.93 -14.09 -6.67
C THR A 164 1.94 -15.22 -6.85
N MET A 165 1.88 -16.28 -6.04
CA MET A 165 2.82 -17.42 -6.07
C MET A 165 2.36 -18.53 -7.01
N GLN A 166 1.15 -18.47 -7.56
CA GLN A 166 0.64 -19.51 -8.47
C GLN A 166 1.39 -19.52 -9.82
N LYS A 167 1.52 -20.70 -10.44
CA LYS A 167 2.26 -20.92 -11.69
C LYS A 167 1.34 -21.34 -12.84
N ARG A 168 0.15 -20.76 -12.92
CA ARG A 168 -0.87 -21.12 -13.92
C ARG A 168 -0.87 -20.21 -15.17
N GLY A 169 0.10 -19.29 -15.26
CA GLY A 169 0.21 -18.38 -16.41
C GLY A 169 -0.79 -17.23 -16.40
N LEU A 170 -1.44 -16.93 -15.26
CA LEU A 170 -2.30 -15.75 -15.15
C LEU A 170 -1.43 -14.48 -15.14
N PRO A 171 -1.56 -13.59 -16.15
CA PRO A 171 -0.79 -12.35 -16.21
C PRO A 171 -1.39 -11.35 -15.22
N ILE A 172 -0.82 -11.25 -14.02
CA ILE A 172 -1.25 -10.29 -13.01
C ILE A 172 -0.53 -8.96 -13.28
N GLY A 173 -1.29 -7.90 -13.55
CA GLY A 173 -0.77 -6.53 -13.69
C GLY A 173 -0.74 -5.78 -12.36
N PHE A 174 -1.86 -5.84 -11.62
CA PHE A 174 -1.95 -5.31 -10.26
C PHE A 174 -2.34 -6.39 -9.25
N ALA A 175 -1.65 -6.41 -8.13
CA ALA A 175 -2.01 -7.20 -6.95
C ALA A 175 -2.10 -6.24 -5.74
N VAL A 176 -3.29 -6.07 -5.17
CA VAL A 176 -3.53 -5.09 -4.11
C VAL A 176 -4.31 -5.68 -2.96
N THR A 177 -3.91 -5.37 -1.73
CA THR A 177 -4.64 -5.75 -0.52
C THR A 177 -5.23 -4.52 0.16
N ALA A 178 -6.55 -4.47 0.31
CA ALA A 178 -7.23 -3.30 0.84
C ALA A 178 -7.22 -3.21 2.38
N GLY A 179 -6.98 -4.34 3.08
CA GLY A 179 -7.01 -4.38 4.55
C GLY A 179 -8.34 -3.89 5.11
N ASN A 180 -8.28 -3.04 6.13
CA ASN A 180 -9.48 -2.51 6.80
C ASN A 180 -10.28 -1.51 5.95
N GLN A 181 -9.76 -1.01 4.83
CA GLN A 181 -10.44 -0.01 3.99
C GLN A 181 -10.84 1.26 4.79
N ALA A 182 -9.96 1.75 5.67
CA ALA A 182 -10.31 2.84 6.57
C ALA A 182 -10.69 4.14 5.83
N GLN A 183 -9.96 4.48 4.77
CA GLN A 183 -10.22 5.67 3.96
C GLN A 183 -10.45 5.27 2.49
N LEU A 184 -9.49 4.61 1.86
CA LEU A 184 -9.59 4.17 0.48
C LEU A 184 -10.27 2.80 0.43
N GLY A 185 -11.54 2.76 0.01
CA GLY A 185 -12.31 1.52 -0.12
C GLY A 185 -11.91 0.71 -1.35
N LEU A 186 -12.25 -0.58 -1.32
CA LEU A 186 -11.97 -1.51 -2.43
C LEU A 186 -12.54 -1.02 -3.77
N ALA A 187 -13.76 -0.48 -3.76
CA ALA A 187 -14.42 -0.02 -4.98
C ALA A 187 -13.73 1.24 -5.56
N GLU A 188 -13.36 2.20 -4.72
CA GLU A 188 -12.62 3.39 -5.16
C GLU A 188 -11.25 3.04 -5.73
N LEU A 189 -10.55 2.12 -5.06
CA LEU A 189 -9.26 1.63 -5.53
C LEU A 189 -9.41 0.94 -6.89
N ALA A 190 -10.41 0.07 -7.03
CA ALA A 190 -10.70 -0.64 -8.27
C ALA A 190 -11.04 0.31 -9.42
N MET A 191 -11.89 1.33 -9.18
CA MET A 191 -12.22 2.34 -10.20
C MET A 191 -10.98 3.04 -10.75
N ASN A 192 -10.01 3.38 -9.88
CA ASN A 192 -8.76 4.01 -10.34
C ASN A 192 -7.84 3.05 -11.10
N ILE A 193 -7.86 1.77 -10.74
CA ILE A 193 -6.99 0.75 -11.38
C ILE A 193 -7.53 0.35 -12.76
N VAL A 194 -8.84 0.25 -12.94
CA VAL A 194 -9.43 -0.12 -14.26
C VAL A 194 -9.35 0.99 -15.31
N GLU A 195 -8.99 2.22 -14.92
CA GLU A 195 -8.65 3.28 -15.86
C GLU A 195 -7.35 3.01 -16.63
N ASP A 196 -6.47 2.15 -16.10
CA ASP A 196 -5.26 1.73 -16.82
C ASP A 196 -5.66 0.77 -17.96
N THR A 197 -5.45 1.19 -19.19
CA THR A 197 -5.83 0.44 -20.40
C THR A 197 -5.11 -0.89 -20.55
N ARG A 198 -4.08 -1.16 -19.77
CA ARG A 198 -3.38 -2.46 -19.71
C ARG A 198 -4.14 -3.49 -18.88
N VAL A 199 -5.10 -3.04 -18.07
CA VAL A 199 -5.96 -3.92 -17.26
C VAL A 199 -7.04 -4.54 -18.14
N THR A 200 -7.02 -5.85 -18.31
CA THR A 200 -7.94 -6.60 -19.17
C THR A 200 -9.12 -7.23 -18.42
N ALA A 201 -8.97 -7.41 -17.11
CA ALA A 201 -10.03 -7.91 -16.23
C ALA A 201 -9.75 -7.51 -14.78
N LEU A 202 -10.81 -7.45 -13.97
CA LEU A 202 -10.75 -7.16 -12.54
C LEU A 202 -11.23 -8.38 -11.76
N GLY A 203 -10.37 -8.88 -10.85
CA GLY A 203 -10.70 -9.90 -9.87
C GLY A 203 -10.81 -9.30 -8.48
N LEU A 204 -11.92 -9.57 -7.78
CA LEU A 204 -12.16 -9.06 -6.43
C LEU A 204 -12.40 -10.21 -5.45
N TYR A 205 -11.71 -10.17 -4.30
CA TYR A 205 -12.05 -11.00 -3.14
C TYR A 205 -12.57 -10.07 -2.03
N ILE A 206 -13.86 -10.21 -1.75
CA ILE A 206 -14.62 -9.26 -0.93
C ILE A 206 -15.08 -9.96 0.35
N GLU A 207 -14.71 -9.41 1.49
CA GLU A 207 -15.19 -9.79 2.82
C GLU A 207 -16.29 -8.81 3.28
N GLY A 208 -16.20 -7.55 2.82
CA GLY A 208 -17.20 -6.50 3.06
C GLY A 208 -17.10 -5.40 2.01
N LEU A 209 -18.26 -4.97 1.48
CA LEU A 209 -18.32 -4.02 0.35
C LEU A 209 -17.99 -2.57 0.73
N GLY A 210 -18.03 -2.21 2.00
CA GLY A 210 -17.94 -0.81 2.42
C GLY A 210 -19.12 -0.01 1.86
N SER A 211 -18.90 0.78 0.81
CA SER A 211 -19.93 1.57 0.14
C SER A 211 -20.58 0.81 -1.02
N ILE A 212 -21.83 0.38 -0.87
CA ILE A 212 -22.63 -0.24 -1.95
C ILE A 212 -22.73 0.71 -3.15
N ARG A 213 -22.94 2.00 -2.91
CA ARG A 213 -23.04 3.02 -3.97
C ARG A 213 -21.76 3.12 -4.82
N ASN A 214 -20.58 3.01 -4.19
CA ASN A 214 -19.33 3.05 -4.93
C ASN A 214 -19.06 1.73 -5.66
N PHE A 215 -19.53 0.62 -5.10
CA PHE A 215 -19.48 -0.66 -5.78
C PHE A 215 -20.38 -0.70 -7.03
N GLU A 216 -21.59 -0.13 -6.96
CA GLU A 216 -22.46 0.03 -8.14
C GLU A 216 -21.81 0.87 -9.24
N LYS A 217 -21.11 1.96 -8.86
CA LYS A 217 -20.37 2.76 -9.85
C LYS A 217 -19.24 1.96 -10.50
N LEU A 218 -18.50 1.15 -9.73
CA LEU A 218 -17.46 0.28 -10.27
C LEU A 218 -18.04 -0.71 -11.28
N VAL A 219 -19.16 -1.38 -10.95
CA VAL A 219 -19.83 -2.33 -11.86
C VAL A 219 -20.26 -1.66 -13.17
N ASN A 220 -20.71 -0.41 -13.11
CA ASN A 220 -21.09 0.34 -14.32
C ASN A 220 -19.89 0.84 -15.14
N LEU A 221 -18.69 0.86 -14.56
CA LEU A 221 -17.46 1.28 -15.24
C LEU A 221 -16.79 0.10 -15.99
N CYS A 222 -16.95 -1.13 -15.48
CA CYS A 222 -16.42 -2.36 -16.08
C CYS A 222 -17.34 -2.92 -17.19
#